data_5fa2dc8b5333919bf7b488396852a0f6
#
_entry.id   5fa2dc8b5333919bf7b488396852a0f6
#
_cell.length_a   1.000
_cell.length_b   1.000
_cell.length_c   1.000
_cell.angle_alpha   90.00
_cell.angle_beta   90.00
_cell.angle_gamma   90.00
#
_symmetry.space_group_name_H-M   'P 1'
#
loop_
_entity.id
_entity.type
_entity.pdbx_description
1 polymer ?
#
loop_
_entity_poly.entity_id
_entity_poly.type
_entity_poly.pdbx_seq_one_letter_code
_entity_poly.pdbx_strand_id
1 'polypeptide(L)'
;MPVVTYGNYGFSLLLIPTAGADYLEYERFQLIDCLAPFIDAGKLKVFSVDSINKESWMSNEMLGEHKAIRHNQFNEYIYNEVVPFIKNATSWNTPIITCGASLGALHSMNLFLKRPDLINGVIAMSGVYDLTEYTKGFFDEQVYYNSPMHYIPNLTDHGILEQIRNSHHIHILTGSGDFEAPDAARAFAGALYNKGIQYELSVWGNEWTHDWPTWRAMLPLFIDTRF
;
A
#
# COMPACT_ATOMS: atom_id res chain seq x y z
N MET A 1 6.47 15.54 7.15
CA MET A 1 5.26 14.91 7.77
C MET A 1 5.74 14.00 8.90
N PRO A 2 4.98 13.77 9.98
CA PRO A 2 5.40 12.90 11.08
C PRO A 2 5.51 11.43 10.64
N VAL A 3 6.44 10.73 11.30
CA VAL A 3 6.65 9.28 11.17
C VAL A 3 6.81 8.71 12.57
N VAL A 4 6.08 7.65 12.89
CA VAL A 4 6.25 6.89 14.13
C VAL A 4 6.90 5.53 13.83
N THR A 5 7.74 5.06 14.76
CA THR A 5 8.49 3.81 14.58
C THR A 5 8.26 2.88 15.74
N TYR A 6 8.03 1.57 15.45
CA TYR A 6 7.89 0.51 16.43
C TYR A 6 8.90 -0.61 16.16
N GLY A 7 9.59 -1.06 17.20
CA GLY A 7 10.61 -2.11 17.10
C GLY A 7 12.00 -1.61 16.70
N ASN A 8 12.96 -2.54 16.69
CA ASN A 8 14.38 -2.23 16.50
C ASN A 8 15.00 -2.99 15.32
N TYR A 9 14.52 -4.19 15.01
CA TYR A 9 15.13 -5.12 14.05
C TYR A 9 14.10 -5.69 13.09
N GLY A 10 14.58 -6.42 12.08
CA GLY A 10 13.78 -7.11 11.06
C GLY A 10 13.64 -6.32 9.77
N PHE A 11 12.82 -6.82 8.85
CA PHE A 11 12.49 -6.06 7.64
C PHE A 11 11.65 -4.82 7.98
N SER A 12 11.69 -3.82 7.11
CA SER A 12 10.97 -2.57 7.30
C SER A 12 9.54 -2.70 6.74
N LEU A 13 8.53 -2.62 7.61
CA LEU A 13 7.12 -2.53 7.21
C LEU A 13 6.69 -1.07 7.24
N LEU A 14 6.47 -0.48 6.06
CA LEU A 14 6.01 0.89 5.91
C LEU A 14 4.48 0.91 5.80
N LEU A 15 3.81 1.37 6.85
CA LEU A 15 2.35 1.47 6.93
C LEU A 15 1.87 2.81 6.37
N ILE A 16 0.95 2.74 5.41
CA ILE A 16 0.30 3.89 4.80
C ILE A 16 -1.15 3.94 5.29
N PRO A 17 -1.62 5.06 5.92
CA PRO A 17 -2.96 5.16 6.50
C PRO A 17 -4.10 4.99 5.50
N THR A 18 -5.29 4.66 6.01
CA THR A 18 -6.54 4.61 5.24
C THR A 18 -7.01 6.01 4.81
N ALA A 19 -8.25 6.13 4.37
CA ALA A 19 -8.77 7.31 3.66
C ALA A 19 -8.60 8.65 4.42
N GLY A 20 -9.03 8.75 5.64
CA GLY A 20 -9.06 10.04 6.37
C GLY A 20 -8.15 10.10 7.59
N ALA A 21 -7.14 9.26 7.65
CA ALA A 21 -6.36 8.98 8.84
C ALA A 21 -4.99 9.69 8.88
N ASP A 22 -4.29 9.51 9.99
CA ASP A 22 -2.95 10.00 10.26
C ASP A 22 -1.99 8.84 10.65
N TYR A 23 -0.74 9.18 10.94
CA TYR A 23 0.33 8.23 11.28
C TYR A 23 0.10 7.38 12.54
N LEU A 24 -0.88 7.71 13.40
CA LEU A 24 -1.24 6.94 14.60
C LEU A 24 -2.47 6.04 14.40
N GLU A 25 -3.05 5.99 13.21
CA GLU A 25 -4.26 5.21 12.96
C GLU A 25 -4.09 3.74 13.32
N TYR A 26 -3.03 3.10 12.88
CA TYR A 26 -2.77 1.68 13.12
C TYR A 26 -2.57 1.34 14.60
N GLU A 27 -2.08 2.29 15.40
CA GLU A 27 -2.00 2.16 16.85
C GLU A 27 -3.39 2.32 17.48
N ARG A 28 -4.13 3.40 17.13
CA ARG A 28 -5.50 3.63 17.65
C ARG A 28 -6.45 2.47 17.40
N PHE A 29 -6.31 1.79 16.28
CA PHE A 29 -7.14 0.63 15.93
C PHE A 29 -6.48 -0.71 16.26
N GLN A 30 -5.48 -0.73 17.13
CA GLN A 30 -4.87 -1.93 17.71
C GLN A 30 -4.20 -2.88 16.69
N LEU A 31 -3.87 -2.40 15.49
CA LEU A 31 -3.13 -3.22 14.53
C LEU A 31 -1.66 -3.37 14.96
N ILE A 32 -1.08 -2.34 15.57
CA ILE A 32 0.28 -2.41 16.12
C ILE A 32 0.33 -3.45 17.24
N ASP A 33 -0.69 -3.52 18.10
CA ASP A 33 -0.79 -4.55 19.16
C ASP A 33 -0.81 -5.97 18.58
N CYS A 34 -1.53 -6.17 17.46
CA CYS A 34 -1.54 -7.46 16.75
C CYS A 34 -0.17 -7.82 16.14
N LEU A 35 0.66 -6.83 15.83
CA LEU A 35 2.01 -7.02 15.30
C LEU A 35 3.08 -7.12 16.40
N ALA A 36 2.75 -6.81 17.65
CA ALA A 36 3.71 -6.80 18.77
C ALA A 36 4.53 -8.09 18.89
N PRO A 37 3.96 -9.31 18.74
CA PRO A 37 4.76 -10.54 18.83
C PRO A 37 5.88 -10.61 17.78
N PHE A 38 5.64 -10.11 16.58
CA PHE A 38 6.62 -10.09 15.49
C PHE A 38 7.66 -8.98 15.67
N ILE A 39 7.23 -7.83 16.20
CA ILE A 39 8.09 -6.69 16.54
C ILE A 39 9.04 -7.09 17.67
N ASP A 40 8.53 -7.68 18.74
CA ASP A 40 9.31 -8.11 19.90
C ASP A 40 10.29 -9.25 19.55
N ALA A 41 9.89 -10.14 18.64
CA ALA A 41 10.76 -11.17 18.08
C ALA A 41 11.84 -10.63 17.13
N GLY A 42 11.80 -9.34 16.78
CA GLY A 42 12.73 -8.74 15.82
C GLY A 42 12.52 -9.19 14.38
N LYS A 43 11.35 -9.71 14.05
CA LYS A 43 10.99 -10.14 12.68
C LYS A 43 10.76 -8.95 11.76
N LEU A 44 10.14 -7.89 12.28
CA LEU A 44 9.87 -6.65 11.54
C LEU A 44 10.05 -5.40 12.41
N LYS A 45 10.40 -4.31 11.75
CA LYS A 45 10.39 -2.95 12.29
C LYS A 45 9.35 -2.14 11.53
N VAL A 46 8.39 -1.55 12.24
CA VAL A 46 7.28 -0.83 11.63
C VAL A 46 7.58 0.67 11.56
N PHE A 47 7.24 1.28 10.44
CA PHE A 47 7.24 2.72 10.21
C PHE A 47 5.85 3.13 9.75
N SER A 48 5.16 3.98 10.48
CA SER A 48 3.86 4.50 10.09
C SER A 48 3.98 5.99 9.79
N VAL A 49 3.55 6.39 8.58
CA VAL A 49 3.62 7.76 8.08
C VAL A 49 2.26 8.42 8.10
N ASP A 50 2.24 9.75 8.00
CA ASP A 50 1.01 10.49 7.85
C ASP A 50 0.44 10.38 6.42
N SER A 51 -0.81 10.78 6.23
CA SER A 51 -1.52 10.73 4.97
C SER A 51 -1.89 12.12 4.46
N ILE A 52 -1.97 12.24 3.14
CA ILE A 52 -2.44 13.46 2.46
C ILE A 52 -3.89 13.35 1.97
N ASN A 53 -4.57 12.26 2.26
CA ASN A 53 -5.87 11.98 1.64
C ASN A 53 -6.95 13.03 1.97
N LYS A 54 -6.91 13.65 3.15
CA LYS A 54 -7.80 14.77 3.49
C LYS A 54 -7.60 15.98 2.58
N GLU A 55 -6.37 16.19 2.12
CA GLU A 55 -5.95 17.27 1.22
C GLU A 55 -5.83 16.79 -0.25
N SER A 56 -6.34 15.61 -0.58
CA SER A 56 -6.28 15.01 -1.90
C SER A 56 -7.59 14.25 -2.19
N TRP A 57 -7.53 12.92 -2.27
CA TRP A 57 -8.64 12.09 -2.76
C TRP A 57 -9.93 12.24 -1.97
N MET A 58 -9.86 12.50 -0.67
CA MET A 58 -11.03 12.70 0.20
C MET A 58 -11.53 14.15 0.25
N SER A 59 -10.82 15.11 -0.34
CA SER A 59 -11.27 16.49 -0.40
C SER A 59 -12.46 16.64 -1.34
N ASN A 60 -13.54 17.28 -0.86
CA ASN A 60 -14.69 17.63 -1.67
C ASN A 60 -14.53 18.96 -2.43
N GLU A 61 -13.60 19.80 -1.97
CA GLU A 61 -13.36 21.15 -2.48
C GLU A 61 -12.25 21.21 -3.53
N MET A 62 -11.27 20.27 -3.43
CA MET A 62 -10.11 20.26 -4.31
C MET A 62 -10.46 19.72 -5.70
N LEU A 63 -9.96 20.40 -6.73
CA LEU A 63 -10.09 19.95 -8.13
C LEU A 63 -9.31 18.64 -8.34
N GLY A 64 -9.79 17.79 -9.27
CA GLY A 64 -9.18 16.49 -9.58
C GLY A 64 -7.70 16.59 -9.96
N GLU A 65 -7.31 17.60 -10.74
CA GLU A 65 -5.92 17.91 -11.07
C GLU A 65 -5.05 18.14 -9.82
N HIS A 66 -5.53 18.96 -8.90
CA HIS A 66 -4.78 19.27 -7.68
C HIS A 66 -4.68 18.06 -6.74
N LYS A 67 -5.70 17.17 -6.74
CA LYS A 67 -5.63 15.91 -6.00
C LYS A 67 -4.49 15.03 -6.49
N ALA A 68 -4.34 14.90 -7.81
CA ALA A 68 -3.28 14.10 -8.42
C ALA A 68 -1.90 14.70 -8.20
N ILE A 69 -1.75 16.03 -8.30
CA ILE A 69 -0.52 16.75 -7.95
C ILE A 69 -0.14 16.48 -6.49
N ARG A 70 -1.10 16.54 -5.58
CA ARG A 70 -0.85 16.30 -4.15
C ARG A 70 -0.42 14.85 -3.90
N HIS A 71 -0.99 13.88 -4.60
CA HIS A 71 -0.55 12.49 -4.54
C HIS A 71 0.89 12.33 -5.05
N ASN A 72 1.27 12.97 -6.16
CA ASN A 72 2.65 12.94 -6.63
C ASN A 72 3.63 13.53 -5.61
N GLN A 73 3.29 14.64 -4.97
CA GLN A 73 4.10 15.22 -3.89
C GLN A 73 4.26 14.25 -2.71
N PHE A 74 3.23 13.49 -2.39
CA PHE A 74 3.31 12.44 -1.37
C PHE A 74 4.26 11.30 -1.80
N ASN A 75 4.16 10.83 -3.04
CA ASN A 75 5.09 9.82 -3.56
C ASN A 75 6.54 10.28 -3.46
N GLU A 76 6.83 11.52 -3.89
CA GLU A 76 8.18 12.11 -3.78
C GLU A 76 8.66 12.24 -2.33
N TYR A 77 7.78 12.63 -1.41
CA TYR A 77 8.10 12.65 0.01
C TYR A 77 8.49 11.25 0.53
N ILE A 78 7.72 10.22 0.17
CA ILE A 78 8.06 8.84 0.56
C ILE A 78 9.42 8.43 0.00
N TYR A 79 9.67 8.66 -1.28
CA TYR A 79 10.92 8.20 -1.93
C TYR A 79 12.15 8.98 -1.47
N ASN A 80 12.03 10.29 -1.30
CA ASN A 80 13.18 11.16 -1.09
C ASN A 80 13.45 11.46 0.40
N GLU A 81 12.48 11.25 1.29
CA GLU A 81 12.63 11.52 2.72
C GLU A 81 12.39 10.27 3.58
N VAL A 82 11.25 9.57 3.41
CA VAL A 82 10.91 8.43 4.28
C VAL A 82 11.79 7.21 3.99
N VAL A 83 12.00 6.85 2.73
CA VAL A 83 12.87 5.71 2.38
C VAL A 83 14.30 5.92 2.89
N PRO A 84 14.97 7.06 2.68
CA PRO A 84 16.28 7.34 3.27
C PRO A 84 16.26 7.29 4.81
N PHE A 85 15.21 7.83 5.44
CA PHE A 85 15.05 7.76 6.90
C PHE A 85 14.99 6.28 7.38
N ILE A 86 14.18 5.43 6.72
CA ILE A 86 14.08 4.00 7.02
C ILE A 86 15.46 3.32 6.86
N LYS A 87 16.14 3.56 5.74
CA LYS A 87 17.45 2.97 5.46
C LYS A 87 18.51 3.38 6.48
N ASN A 88 18.49 4.64 6.94
CA ASN A 88 19.38 5.12 8.00
C ASN A 88 19.02 4.53 9.38
N ALA A 89 17.74 4.29 9.64
CA ALA A 89 17.25 3.70 10.90
C ALA A 89 17.41 2.16 10.95
N THR A 90 17.76 1.52 9.84
CA THR A 90 17.95 0.07 9.70
C THR A 90 19.27 -0.24 9.00
N SER A 91 19.24 -0.60 7.74
CA SER A 91 20.40 -0.66 6.86
C SER A 91 19.97 -0.53 5.39
N TRP A 92 20.90 -0.19 4.51
CA TRP A 92 20.63 -0.09 3.08
C TRP A 92 20.17 -1.41 2.44
N ASN A 93 20.57 -2.55 3.03
CA ASN A 93 20.18 -3.88 2.57
C ASN A 93 18.87 -4.39 3.17
N THR A 94 18.31 -3.72 4.18
CA THR A 94 17.05 -4.12 4.80
C THR A 94 15.91 -3.89 3.82
N PRO A 95 15.11 -4.92 3.47
CA PRO A 95 13.98 -4.74 2.55
C PRO A 95 12.90 -3.85 3.17
N ILE A 96 12.25 -3.07 2.30
CA ILE A 96 11.08 -2.25 2.65
C ILE A 96 9.86 -2.88 1.99
N ILE A 97 8.87 -3.23 2.78
CA ILE A 97 7.56 -3.71 2.34
C ILE A 97 6.54 -2.62 2.69
N THR A 98 5.86 -2.08 1.69
CA THR A 98 4.73 -1.17 1.93
C THR A 98 3.48 -1.94 2.29
N CYS A 99 2.68 -1.40 3.19
CA CYS A 99 1.43 -2.02 3.60
C CYS A 99 0.37 -0.96 3.88
N GLY A 100 -0.87 -1.26 3.53
CA GLY A 100 -2.01 -0.41 3.83
C GLY A 100 -3.34 -1.08 3.55
N ALA A 101 -4.41 -0.47 4.06
CA ALA A 101 -5.77 -0.90 3.81
C ALA A 101 -6.55 0.20 3.06
N SER A 102 -7.55 -0.19 2.24
CA SER A 102 -8.41 0.77 1.51
C SER A 102 -7.59 1.71 0.61
N LEU A 103 -7.68 3.03 0.77
CA LEU A 103 -6.81 3.99 0.08
C LEU A 103 -5.33 3.85 0.46
N GLY A 104 -5.01 3.38 1.67
CA GLY A 104 -3.65 3.04 2.05
C GLY A 104 -3.07 1.90 1.22
N ALA A 105 -3.90 0.93 0.81
CA ALA A 105 -3.51 -0.14 -0.10
C ALA A 105 -3.20 0.39 -1.51
N LEU A 106 -4.00 1.34 -2.01
CA LEU A 106 -3.70 2.04 -3.28
C LEU A 106 -2.32 2.71 -3.23
N HIS A 107 -2.07 3.53 -2.21
CA HIS A 107 -0.79 4.21 -2.06
C HIS A 107 0.36 3.22 -1.97
N SER A 108 0.22 2.18 -1.13
CA SER A 108 1.25 1.14 -0.94
C SER A 108 1.58 0.42 -2.24
N MET A 109 0.56 0.00 -2.99
CA MET A 109 0.72 -0.65 -4.28
C MET A 109 1.36 0.29 -5.31
N ASN A 110 0.86 1.52 -5.40
CA ASN A 110 1.37 2.52 -6.34
C ASN A 110 2.85 2.88 -6.07
N LEU A 111 3.23 3.05 -4.80
CA LEU A 111 4.61 3.31 -4.39
C LEU A 111 5.54 2.17 -4.81
N PHE A 112 5.16 0.92 -4.57
CA PHE A 112 5.94 -0.25 -4.97
C PHE A 112 6.07 -0.35 -6.49
N LEU A 113 4.97 -0.27 -7.23
CA LEU A 113 4.98 -0.47 -8.69
C LEU A 113 5.74 0.63 -9.45
N LYS A 114 5.79 1.85 -8.92
CA LYS A 114 6.54 2.97 -9.52
C LYS A 114 8.03 2.95 -9.19
N ARG A 115 8.41 2.46 -8.02
CA ARG A 115 9.82 2.43 -7.56
C ARG A 115 10.16 1.07 -6.92
N PRO A 116 10.12 -0.03 -7.72
CA PRO A 116 10.51 -1.36 -7.25
C PRO A 116 12.02 -1.46 -6.90
N ASP A 117 12.81 -0.48 -7.32
CA ASP A 117 14.20 -0.31 -6.91
C ASP A 117 14.37 0.15 -5.46
N LEU A 118 13.40 0.85 -4.89
CA LEU A 118 13.42 1.36 -3.51
C LEU A 118 12.58 0.51 -2.55
N ILE A 119 11.48 -0.04 -3.04
CA ILE A 119 10.48 -0.78 -2.27
C ILE A 119 10.46 -2.22 -2.78
N ASN A 120 10.59 -3.19 -1.88
CA ASN A 120 10.84 -4.59 -2.23
C ASN A 120 9.58 -5.43 -2.32
N GLY A 121 8.43 -4.89 -1.90
CA GLY A 121 7.16 -5.59 -1.98
C GLY A 121 6.01 -4.80 -1.36
N VAL A 122 4.83 -5.41 -1.38
CA VAL A 122 3.58 -4.78 -0.92
C VAL A 122 2.61 -5.79 -0.32
N ILE A 123 1.92 -5.37 0.74
CA ILE A 123 0.73 -6.04 1.30
C ILE A 123 -0.43 -5.04 1.19
N ALA A 124 -1.33 -5.28 0.25
CA ALA A 124 -2.47 -4.42 -0.04
C ALA A 124 -3.76 -5.07 0.45
N MET A 125 -4.37 -4.53 1.52
CA MET A 125 -5.58 -5.07 2.14
C MET A 125 -6.80 -4.27 1.68
N SER A 126 -7.83 -4.93 1.19
CA SER A 126 -9.12 -4.32 0.79
C SER A 126 -8.92 -3.09 -0.11
N GLY A 127 -8.02 -3.23 -1.10
CA GLY A 127 -7.48 -2.11 -1.86
C GLY A 127 -8.40 -1.58 -2.94
N VAL A 128 -8.30 -0.27 -3.18
CA VAL A 128 -8.74 0.39 -4.41
C VAL A 128 -7.56 0.46 -5.37
N TYR A 129 -7.77 0.25 -6.66
CA TYR A 129 -6.70 0.28 -7.68
C TYR A 129 -7.04 1.19 -8.86
N ASP A 130 -8.22 1.81 -8.83
CA ASP A 130 -8.74 2.75 -9.81
C ASP A 130 -9.18 4.04 -9.10
N LEU A 131 -8.73 5.20 -9.60
CA LEU A 131 -8.99 6.50 -9.01
C LEU A 131 -10.15 7.27 -9.66
N THR A 132 -10.80 6.72 -10.67
CA THR A 132 -11.82 7.44 -11.45
C THR A 132 -12.99 7.95 -10.61
N GLU A 133 -13.41 7.20 -9.58
CA GLU A 133 -14.47 7.63 -8.66
C GLU A 133 -14.08 8.84 -7.80
N TYR A 134 -12.79 8.98 -7.46
CA TYR A 134 -12.28 10.07 -6.63
C TYR A 134 -12.08 11.37 -7.39
N THR A 135 -12.06 11.33 -8.73
CA THR A 135 -11.78 12.48 -9.59
C THR A 135 -13.04 13.16 -10.13
N LYS A 136 -14.22 12.58 -9.88
CA LYS A 136 -15.52 13.12 -10.38
C LYS A 136 -15.54 13.35 -11.90
N GLY A 137 -14.90 12.45 -12.64
CA GLY A 137 -14.83 12.48 -14.11
C GLY A 137 -13.64 13.26 -14.70
N PHE A 138 -12.81 13.88 -13.86
CA PHE A 138 -11.54 14.42 -14.32
C PHE A 138 -10.51 13.29 -14.49
N PHE A 139 -9.77 13.30 -15.60
CA PHE A 139 -8.74 12.31 -15.87
C PHE A 139 -7.64 12.90 -16.75
N ASP A 140 -6.45 12.99 -16.21
CA ASP A 140 -5.25 13.45 -16.89
C ASP A 140 -4.10 12.45 -16.74
N GLU A 141 -2.93 12.80 -17.25
CA GLU A 141 -1.73 11.99 -17.16
C GLU A 141 -1.31 11.73 -15.70
N GLN A 142 -1.52 12.68 -14.80
CA GLN A 142 -1.14 12.54 -13.39
C GLN A 142 -2.09 11.58 -12.65
N VAL A 143 -3.40 11.64 -12.94
CA VAL A 143 -4.37 10.65 -12.44
C VAL A 143 -4.04 9.27 -12.99
N TYR A 144 -3.77 9.17 -14.31
CA TYR A 144 -3.38 7.93 -14.97
C TYR A 144 -2.21 7.24 -14.25
N TYR A 145 -1.11 7.95 -14.01
CA TYR A 145 0.09 7.41 -13.36
C TYR A 145 -0.04 7.20 -11.84
N ASN A 146 -1.16 7.57 -11.22
CA ASN A 146 -1.47 7.26 -9.83
C ASN A 146 -2.57 6.21 -9.68
N SER A 147 -3.11 5.70 -10.78
CA SER A 147 -4.17 4.70 -10.83
C SER A 147 -3.61 3.38 -11.40
N PRO A 148 -3.17 2.43 -10.55
CA PRO A 148 -2.51 1.20 -11.00
C PRO A 148 -3.30 0.40 -12.04
N MET A 149 -4.62 0.39 -11.94
CA MET A 149 -5.49 -0.29 -12.90
C MET A 149 -5.40 0.29 -14.32
N HIS A 150 -4.99 1.56 -14.46
CA HIS A 150 -4.83 2.22 -15.77
C HIS A 150 -3.44 2.04 -16.36
N TYR A 151 -2.37 2.25 -15.58
CA TYR A 151 -1.02 2.25 -16.16
C TYR A 151 -0.41 0.85 -16.25
N ILE A 152 -0.72 -0.09 -15.35
CA ILE A 152 -0.14 -1.45 -15.39
C ILE A 152 -0.43 -2.18 -16.70
N PRO A 153 -1.68 -2.19 -17.24
CA PRO A 153 -1.93 -2.83 -18.54
C PRO A 153 -1.07 -2.29 -19.68
N ASN A 154 -0.65 -1.03 -19.59
CA ASN A 154 0.14 -0.34 -20.63
C ASN A 154 1.63 -0.24 -20.30
N LEU A 155 2.08 -0.75 -19.16
CA LEU A 155 3.49 -0.68 -18.77
C LEU A 155 4.36 -1.53 -19.72
N THR A 156 5.30 -0.88 -20.40
CA THR A 156 6.20 -1.49 -21.38
C THR A 156 7.68 -1.37 -21.01
N ASP A 157 8.01 -0.61 -19.96
CA ASP A 157 9.38 -0.51 -19.48
C ASP A 157 9.88 -1.86 -18.95
N HIS A 158 10.83 -2.45 -19.67
CA HIS A 158 11.37 -3.77 -19.35
C HIS A 158 12.15 -3.77 -18.03
N GLY A 159 12.85 -2.67 -17.70
CA GLY A 159 13.62 -2.58 -16.46
C GLY A 159 12.73 -2.55 -15.23
N ILE A 160 11.67 -1.76 -15.25
CA ILE A 160 10.67 -1.70 -14.18
C ILE A 160 9.93 -3.04 -14.07
N LEU A 161 9.47 -3.61 -15.20
CA LEU A 161 8.77 -4.90 -15.21
C LEU A 161 9.64 -6.02 -14.65
N GLU A 162 10.93 -6.07 -14.99
CA GLU A 162 11.85 -7.07 -14.46
C GLU A 162 12.01 -6.94 -12.95
N GLN A 163 12.17 -5.74 -12.42
CA GLN A 163 12.28 -5.50 -10.98
C GLN A 163 11.00 -5.92 -10.25
N ILE A 164 9.81 -5.59 -10.79
CA ILE A 164 8.53 -6.00 -10.21
C ILE A 164 8.40 -7.53 -10.23
N ARG A 165 8.75 -8.19 -11.34
CA ARG A 165 8.67 -9.65 -11.49
C ARG A 165 9.62 -10.39 -10.54
N ASN A 166 10.73 -9.78 -10.17
CA ASN A 166 11.69 -10.34 -9.23
C ASN A 166 11.28 -10.12 -7.76
N SER A 167 10.22 -9.38 -7.49
CA SER A 167 9.67 -9.28 -6.14
C SER A 167 8.90 -10.55 -5.76
N HIS A 168 9.18 -11.07 -4.55
CA HIS A 168 8.51 -12.25 -4.00
C HIS A 168 7.33 -11.88 -3.10
N HIS A 169 7.11 -10.60 -2.81
CA HIS A 169 6.13 -10.11 -1.84
C HIS A 169 5.16 -9.12 -2.49
N ILE A 170 4.23 -9.65 -3.30
CA ILE A 170 3.09 -8.89 -3.84
C ILE A 170 1.82 -9.60 -3.36
N HIS A 171 1.24 -9.10 -2.27
CA HIS A 171 0.09 -9.70 -1.61
C HIS A 171 -1.13 -8.78 -1.74
N ILE A 172 -2.21 -9.29 -2.32
CA ILE A 172 -3.49 -8.62 -2.50
C ILE A 172 -4.51 -9.38 -1.65
N LEU A 173 -5.01 -8.74 -0.61
CA LEU A 173 -5.89 -9.35 0.38
C LEU A 173 -7.23 -8.61 0.40
N THR A 174 -8.34 -9.33 0.45
CA THR A 174 -9.68 -8.73 0.54
C THR A 174 -10.65 -9.69 1.20
N GLY A 175 -11.65 -9.16 1.87
CA GLY A 175 -12.84 -9.91 2.26
C GLY A 175 -13.85 -10.00 1.10
N SER A 176 -15.00 -10.58 1.41
CA SER A 176 -16.17 -10.60 0.52
C SER A 176 -17.42 -10.08 1.24
N GLY A 177 -17.28 -9.58 2.46
CA GLY A 177 -18.36 -9.02 3.26
C GLY A 177 -18.70 -7.58 2.90
N ASP A 178 -19.43 -6.91 3.77
CA ASP A 178 -19.94 -5.56 3.55
C ASP A 178 -18.81 -4.57 3.23
N PHE A 179 -19.03 -3.75 2.19
CA PHE A 179 -18.13 -2.71 1.68
C PHE A 179 -16.81 -3.21 1.10
N GLU A 180 -16.59 -4.52 1.00
CA GLU A 180 -15.45 -5.09 0.28
C GLU A 180 -15.71 -5.12 -1.24
N ALA A 181 -14.62 -5.11 -2.03
CA ALA A 181 -14.68 -5.14 -3.48
C ALA A 181 -13.80 -6.26 -4.08
N PRO A 182 -14.10 -7.55 -3.80
CA PRO A 182 -13.27 -8.67 -4.26
C PRO A 182 -13.12 -8.75 -5.78
N ASP A 183 -14.10 -8.27 -6.54
CA ASP A 183 -14.02 -8.26 -8.01
C ASP A 183 -13.04 -7.20 -8.53
N ALA A 184 -12.92 -6.06 -7.86
CA ALA A 184 -11.88 -5.08 -8.17
C ALA A 184 -10.47 -5.63 -7.88
N ALA A 185 -10.30 -6.37 -6.77
CA ALA A 185 -9.06 -7.06 -6.46
C ALA A 185 -8.71 -8.13 -7.51
N ARG A 186 -9.69 -8.94 -7.96
CA ARG A 186 -9.52 -9.93 -9.04
C ARG A 186 -9.17 -9.27 -10.37
N ALA A 187 -9.82 -8.18 -10.72
CA ALA A 187 -9.54 -7.44 -11.97
C ALA A 187 -8.11 -6.90 -11.98
N PHE A 188 -7.66 -6.33 -10.86
CA PHE A 188 -6.29 -5.83 -10.73
C PHE A 188 -5.26 -6.97 -10.75
N ALA A 189 -5.52 -8.07 -10.05
CA ALA A 189 -4.69 -9.28 -10.10
C ALA A 189 -4.58 -9.83 -11.53
N GLY A 190 -5.66 -9.81 -12.31
CA GLY A 190 -5.66 -10.16 -13.73
C GLY A 190 -4.77 -9.23 -14.56
N ALA A 191 -4.72 -7.93 -14.27
CA ALA A 191 -3.82 -6.99 -14.93
C ALA A 191 -2.34 -7.32 -14.65
N LEU A 192 -1.99 -7.68 -13.41
CA LEU A 192 -0.66 -8.14 -13.03
C LEU A 192 -0.30 -9.46 -13.75
N TYR A 193 -1.22 -10.43 -13.76
CA TYR A 193 -1.04 -11.72 -14.46
C TYR A 193 -0.71 -11.53 -15.93
N ASN A 194 -1.43 -10.66 -16.63
CA ASN A 194 -1.22 -10.36 -18.04
C ASN A 194 0.15 -9.72 -18.34
N LYS A 195 0.80 -9.16 -17.32
CA LYS A 195 2.18 -8.63 -17.38
C LYS A 195 3.23 -9.66 -16.94
N GLY A 196 2.84 -10.89 -16.61
CA GLY A 196 3.73 -11.93 -16.11
C GLY A 196 4.31 -11.61 -14.72
N ILE A 197 3.62 -10.78 -13.93
CA ILE A 197 3.99 -10.43 -12.56
C ILE A 197 3.39 -11.48 -11.63
N GLN A 198 4.22 -12.09 -10.78
CA GLN A 198 3.76 -13.04 -9.76
C GLN A 198 3.16 -12.28 -8.58
N TYR A 199 2.05 -12.77 -8.07
CA TYR A 199 1.37 -12.20 -6.90
C TYR A 199 0.63 -13.29 -6.13
N GLU A 200 0.26 -13.00 -4.90
CA GLU A 200 -0.70 -13.79 -4.13
C GLU A 200 -1.99 -12.98 -3.97
N LEU A 201 -3.12 -13.55 -4.44
CA LEU A 201 -4.45 -13.01 -4.19
C LEU A 201 -5.17 -13.88 -3.17
N SER A 202 -5.54 -13.32 -2.04
CA SER A 202 -6.32 -13.98 -0.99
C SER A 202 -7.66 -13.30 -0.82
N VAL A 203 -8.74 -14.02 -1.12
CA VAL A 203 -10.12 -13.54 -0.98
C VAL A 203 -10.78 -14.33 0.14
N TRP A 204 -11.13 -13.65 1.22
CA TRP A 204 -11.75 -14.22 2.42
C TRP A 204 -13.29 -14.20 2.31
N GLY A 205 -13.98 -14.97 3.16
CA GLY A 205 -15.42 -15.14 3.12
C GLY A 205 -16.22 -13.88 3.45
N ASN A 206 -17.56 -14.03 3.43
CA ASN A 206 -18.49 -12.91 3.62
C ASN A 206 -18.52 -12.35 5.05
N GLU A 207 -17.98 -13.09 6.02
CA GLU A 207 -17.81 -12.63 7.40
C GLU A 207 -16.72 -11.56 7.54
N TRP A 208 -15.88 -11.38 6.54
CA TRP A 208 -14.77 -10.44 6.52
C TRP A 208 -15.17 -9.18 5.75
N THR A 209 -15.45 -8.13 6.50
CA THR A 209 -15.93 -6.84 6.01
C THR A 209 -14.81 -5.83 5.87
N HIS A 210 -15.06 -4.70 5.20
CA HIS A 210 -14.10 -3.61 5.00
C HIS A 210 -13.86 -2.81 6.28
N ASP A 211 -13.26 -3.45 7.29
CA ASP A 211 -13.06 -2.85 8.62
C ASP A 211 -11.87 -3.49 9.36
N TRP A 212 -11.47 -2.87 10.45
CA TRP A 212 -10.32 -3.19 11.29
C TRP A 212 -10.26 -4.65 11.79
N PRO A 213 -11.36 -5.31 12.18
CA PRO A 213 -11.31 -6.73 12.55
C PRO A 213 -10.72 -7.61 11.44
N THR A 214 -11.10 -7.35 10.19
CA THR A 214 -10.57 -8.04 9.00
C THR A 214 -9.06 -7.81 8.85
N TRP A 215 -8.63 -6.56 8.89
CA TRP A 215 -7.22 -6.22 8.68
C TRP A 215 -6.32 -6.68 9.82
N ARG A 216 -6.84 -6.68 11.07
CA ARG A 216 -6.15 -7.26 12.24
C ARG A 216 -5.98 -8.77 12.15
N ALA A 217 -6.86 -9.47 11.46
CA ALA A 217 -6.71 -10.90 11.20
C ALA A 217 -5.77 -11.17 10.01
N MET A 218 -5.91 -10.41 8.94
CA MET A 218 -5.14 -10.61 7.70
C MET A 218 -3.64 -10.35 7.89
N LEU A 219 -3.27 -9.17 8.39
CA LEU A 219 -1.88 -8.76 8.38
C LEU A 219 -0.96 -9.66 9.23
N PRO A 220 -1.30 -9.98 10.49
CA PRO A 220 -0.47 -10.89 11.30
C PRO A 220 -0.33 -12.28 10.65
N LEU A 221 -1.40 -12.83 10.08
CA LEU A 221 -1.36 -14.13 9.39
C LEU A 221 -0.38 -14.11 8.22
N PHE A 222 -0.39 -13.04 7.42
CA PHE A 222 0.53 -12.91 6.28
C PHE A 222 1.96 -12.67 6.72
N ILE A 223 2.18 -11.88 7.76
CA ILE A 223 3.52 -11.70 8.36
C ILE A 223 4.06 -13.03 8.89
N ASP A 224 3.24 -13.83 9.53
CA ASP A 224 3.66 -15.11 10.09
C ASP A 224 4.02 -16.16 9.02
N THR A 225 3.25 -16.17 7.94
CA THR A 225 3.30 -17.27 6.97
C THR A 225 4.07 -16.96 5.69
N ARG A 226 4.41 -15.69 5.41
CA ARG A 226 5.05 -15.26 4.15
C ARG A 226 6.40 -14.56 4.36
N PHE A 227 6.73 -14.19 5.57
CA PHE A 227 7.98 -13.54 5.97
C PHE A 227 8.66 -14.31 7.11
#